data_e8b6effdb37aa11db68d79798fd13551
#
_entry.id   e8b6effdb37aa11db68d79798fd13551
#
_cell.length_a   1.000
_cell.length_b   1.000
_cell.length_c   1.000
_cell.angle_alpha   90.00
_cell.angle_beta   90.00
_cell.angle_gamma   90.00
#
_symmetry.space_group_name_H-M   'P 1'
#
loop_
_entity.id
_entity.type
_entity.pdbx_description
1 polymer ?
#
loop_
_entity_poly.entity_id
_entity_poly.type
_entity_poly.pdbx_seq_one_letter_code
_entity_poly.pdbx_strand_id
1 'polypeptide(L)'
;MALADDLVHRAPAARRPDLVGRLDSQSGEERLLIQGREPIRLPLSGRHNARNLLLALAVAAELGVPPEALQAMEVEVPGGRNRRLQIGGIEVLDETYNASPEAVLAALDLLATQPGRRFAVLGTMLELGDRSLDLHAEVAQRAAALELDGLVIVDGEAEGVAMLREAQSLPKLARVRTPAEALPYLLDWLQPGDQLLLKASRGVALEQLLVLLQAQLT
;
A
#
# COMPACT_ATOMS: atom_id res chain seq x y z
N MET A 1 2.28 -17.48 -22.56
CA MET A 1 1.39 -18.40 -21.83
C MET A 1 1.27 -17.82 -20.41
N ALA A 2 0.31 -16.92 -20.23
CA ALA A 2 0.07 -16.30 -18.93
C ALA A 2 -0.55 -17.38 -18.01
N LEU A 3 0.12 -17.69 -16.91
CA LEU A 3 -0.46 -18.46 -15.83
C LEU A 3 -1.65 -17.68 -15.30
N ALA A 4 -2.84 -18.24 -15.42
CA ALA A 4 -4.04 -17.66 -14.82
C ALA A 4 -3.83 -17.61 -13.31
N ASP A 5 -3.77 -16.40 -12.78
CA ASP A 5 -3.63 -16.14 -11.35
C ASP A 5 -5.00 -16.37 -10.68
N ASP A 6 -5.34 -17.63 -10.43
CA ASP A 6 -6.58 -17.99 -9.77
C ASP A 6 -6.54 -17.57 -8.30
N LEU A 7 -7.55 -16.79 -7.92
CA LEU A 7 -7.82 -16.44 -6.52
C LEU A 7 -8.76 -17.48 -5.94
N VAL A 8 -8.34 -18.18 -4.89
CA VAL A 8 -9.13 -19.26 -4.29
C VAL A 8 -9.48 -18.91 -2.86
N HIS A 9 -10.77 -18.95 -2.56
CA HIS A 9 -11.27 -19.03 -1.19
C HIS A 9 -11.74 -20.46 -0.93
N ARG A 10 -11.10 -21.17 0.03
CA ARG A 10 -11.47 -22.53 0.43
C ARG A 10 -12.31 -22.50 1.69
N ALA A 11 -13.51 -23.03 1.60
CA ALA A 11 -14.32 -23.31 2.78
C ALA A 11 -13.75 -24.53 3.54
N PRO A 12 -13.93 -24.63 4.87
CA PRO A 12 -13.56 -25.84 5.61
C PRO A 12 -14.26 -27.06 5.04
N ALA A 13 -13.54 -28.16 4.97
CA ALA A 13 -13.65 -29.37 4.12
C ALA A 13 -14.99 -30.12 4.04
N ALA A 14 -16.12 -29.58 4.43
CA ALA A 14 -17.28 -30.44 4.60
C ALA A 14 -18.48 -30.22 3.66
N ARG A 15 -18.71 -29.06 3.01
CA ARG A 15 -20.02 -28.90 2.35
C ARG A 15 -20.20 -27.93 1.16
N ARG A 16 -19.21 -27.15 0.70
CA ARG A 16 -19.47 -26.21 -0.42
C ARG A 16 -18.31 -26.11 -1.42
N PRO A 17 -18.62 -25.84 -2.69
CA PRO A 17 -17.60 -25.61 -3.69
C PRO A 17 -16.76 -24.37 -3.30
N ASP A 18 -15.46 -24.47 -3.49
CA ASP A 18 -14.56 -23.34 -3.32
C ASP A 18 -15.00 -22.20 -4.24
N LEU A 19 -15.04 -20.98 -3.73
CA LEU A 19 -15.27 -19.79 -4.56
C LEU A 19 -13.95 -19.45 -5.23
N VAL A 20 -13.90 -19.64 -6.55
CA VAL A 20 -12.71 -19.35 -7.36
C VAL A 20 -12.97 -18.11 -8.21
N GLY A 21 -12.08 -17.12 -8.12
CA GLY A 21 -12.12 -15.93 -8.94
C GLY A 21 -10.81 -15.74 -9.70
N ARG A 22 -10.89 -15.16 -10.88
CA ARG A 22 -9.75 -14.74 -11.69
C ARG A 22 -9.80 -13.23 -11.90
N LEU A 23 -8.65 -12.56 -11.72
CA LEU A 23 -8.52 -11.14 -12.02
C LEU A 23 -8.33 -10.96 -13.54
N ASP A 24 -9.15 -10.09 -14.14
CA ASP A 24 -9.02 -9.64 -15.52
C ASP A 24 -8.66 -8.17 -15.55
N SER A 25 -7.52 -7.83 -16.17
CA SER A 25 -7.00 -6.47 -16.28
C SER A 25 -6.88 -6.00 -17.75
N GLN A 26 -7.51 -6.71 -18.70
CA GLN A 26 -7.28 -6.49 -20.15
C GLN A 26 -8.00 -5.26 -20.71
N SER A 27 -9.01 -4.72 -20.05
CA SER A 27 -9.90 -3.67 -20.59
C SER A 27 -9.68 -2.27 -20.00
N GLY A 28 -8.58 -2.05 -19.28
CA GLY A 28 -8.33 -0.79 -18.56
C GLY A 28 -9.10 -0.66 -17.24
N GLU A 29 -10.07 -1.51 -16.99
CA GLU A 29 -10.75 -1.69 -15.71
C GLU A 29 -10.49 -3.10 -15.20
N GLU A 30 -10.10 -3.21 -13.94
CA GLU A 30 -9.93 -4.52 -13.31
C GLU A 30 -11.28 -5.12 -12.91
N ARG A 31 -11.47 -6.39 -13.28
CA ARG A 31 -12.71 -7.14 -13.00
C ARG A 31 -12.38 -8.49 -12.35
N LEU A 32 -13.21 -8.90 -11.43
CA LEU A 32 -13.19 -10.23 -10.84
C LEU A 32 -14.15 -11.14 -11.63
N LEU A 33 -13.60 -12.14 -12.28
CA LEU A 33 -14.34 -13.17 -13.02
C LEU A 33 -14.55 -14.36 -12.09
N ILE A 34 -15.80 -14.70 -11.79
CA ILE A 34 -16.18 -15.85 -10.97
C ILE A 34 -17.04 -16.77 -11.83
N GLN A 35 -16.73 -18.08 -11.82
CA GLN A 35 -17.47 -19.05 -12.63
C GLN A 35 -18.96 -19.02 -12.31
N GLY A 36 -19.79 -18.90 -13.34
CA GLY A 36 -21.25 -18.86 -13.21
C GLY A 36 -21.83 -17.56 -12.69
N ARG A 37 -21.03 -16.48 -12.67
CA ARG A 37 -21.48 -15.13 -12.30
C ARG A 37 -21.07 -14.11 -13.35
N GLU A 38 -21.81 -12.99 -13.40
CA GLU A 38 -21.38 -11.83 -14.18
C GLU A 38 -20.07 -11.24 -13.63
N PRO A 39 -19.20 -10.71 -14.51
CA PRO A 39 -17.97 -10.05 -14.09
C PRO A 39 -18.24 -8.90 -13.11
N ILE A 40 -17.57 -8.88 -11.98
CA ILE A 40 -17.71 -7.82 -10.98
C ILE A 40 -16.55 -6.84 -11.13
N ARG A 41 -16.86 -5.55 -11.33
CA ARG A 41 -15.84 -4.50 -11.34
C ARG A 41 -15.15 -4.45 -9.98
N LEU A 42 -13.81 -4.40 -9.97
CA LEU A 42 -13.09 -4.15 -8.73
C LEU A 42 -13.29 -2.69 -8.30
N PRO A 43 -13.85 -2.46 -7.11
CA PRO A 43 -13.97 -1.09 -6.60
C PRO A 43 -12.61 -0.49 -6.22
N LEU A 44 -11.62 -1.34 -5.97
CA LEU A 44 -10.24 -0.98 -5.65
C LEU A 44 -9.28 -1.85 -6.46
N SER A 45 -8.37 -1.22 -7.18
CA SER A 45 -7.39 -1.92 -8.02
C SER A 45 -6.40 -2.77 -7.22
N GLY A 46 -5.93 -3.84 -7.86
CA GLY A 46 -4.87 -4.69 -7.35
C GLY A 46 -5.32 -6.06 -6.85
N ARG A 47 -4.41 -7.02 -6.99
CA ARG A 47 -4.65 -8.44 -6.67
C ARG A 47 -5.11 -8.68 -5.22
N HIS A 48 -4.56 -7.94 -4.28
CA HIS A 48 -4.95 -8.04 -2.86
C HIS A 48 -6.39 -7.59 -2.63
N ASN A 49 -6.85 -6.54 -3.33
CA ASN A 49 -8.22 -6.07 -3.29
C ASN A 49 -9.18 -7.05 -3.97
N ALA A 50 -8.76 -7.70 -5.06
CA ALA A 50 -9.52 -8.77 -5.67
C ALA A 50 -9.73 -9.97 -4.70
N ARG A 51 -8.69 -10.32 -3.92
CA ARG A 51 -8.81 -11.35 -2.86
C ARG A 51 -9.76 -10.90 -1.74
N ASN A 52 -9.66 -9.67 -1.29
CA ASN A 52 -10.54 -9.12 -0.27
C ASN A 52 -12.00 -9.11 -0.75
N LEU A 53 -12.24 -8.72 -2.00
CA LEU A 53 -13.57 -8.78 -2.60
C LEU A 53 -14.09 -10.22 -2.67
N LEU A 54 -13.26 -11.19 -3.09
CA LEU A 54 -13.66 -12.60 -3.14
C LEU A 54 -14.06 -13.13 -1.75
N LEU A 55 -13.31 -12.76 -0.71
CA LEU A 55 -13.64 -13.10 0.69
C LEU A 55 -14.96 -12.46 1.12
N ALA A 56 -15.16 -11.17 0.82
CA ALA A 56 -16.39 -10.46 1.13
C ALA A 56 -17.60 -11.09 0.42
N LEU A 57 -17.46 -11.50 -0.85
CA LEU A 57 -18.49 -12.20 -1.61
C LEU A 57 -18.82 -13.58 -1.03
N ALA A 58 -17.80 -14.29 -0.51
CA ALA A 58 -18.02 -15.56 0.17
C ALA A 58 -18.83 -15.39 1.46
N VAL A 59 -18.49 -14.40 2.28
CA VAL A 59 -19.26 -14.05 3.50
C VAL A 59 -20.67 -13.60 3.15
N ALA A 60 -20.84 -12.74 2.15
CA ALA A 60 -22.14 -12.28 1.71
C ALA A 60 -23.04 -13.44 1.25
N ALA A 61 -22.48 -14.42 0.54
CA ALA A 61 -23.22 -15.61 0.12
C ALA A 61 -23.66 -16.46 1.34
N GLU A 62 -22.83 -16.59 2.37
CA GLU A 62 -23.20 -17.28 3.62
C GLU A 62 -24.33 -16.57 4.37
N LEU A 63 -24.36 -15.23 4.28
CA LEU A 63 -25.40 -14.40 4.87
C LEU A 63 -26.68 -14.29 4.02
N GLY A 64 -26.72 -14.96 2.86
CA GLY A 64 -27.89 -14.94 1.97
C GLY A 64 -28.08 -13.62 1.20
N VAL A 65 -27.05 -12.80 1.08
CA VAL A 65 -27.09 -11.57 0.26
C VAL A 65 -27.11 -11.95 -1.22
N PRO A 66 -28.12 -11.49 -1.98
CA PRO A 66 -28.23 -11.83 -3.40
C PRO A 66 -27.07 -11.22 -4.20
N PRO A 67 -26.51 -11.95 -5.19
CA PRO A 67 -25.37 -11.46 -5.99
C PRO A 67 -25.62 -10.13 -6.69
N GLU A 68 -26.85 -9.87 -7.07
CA GLU A 68 -27.26 -8.64 -7.76
C GLU A 68 -27.08 -7.38 -6.90
N ALA A 69 -27.23 -7.50 -5.58
CA ALA A 69 -27.01 -6.42 -4.64
C ALA A 69 -25.53 -5.99 -4.55
N LEU A 70 -24.62 -6.85 -5.05
CA LEU A 70 -23.18 -6.65 -4.98
C LEU A 70 -22.56 -6.13 -6.29
N GLN A 71 -23.36 -6.03 -7.37
CA GLN A 71 -22.87 -5.57 -8.68
C GLN A 71 -22.62 -4.06 -8.75
N ALA A 72 -23.37 -3.27 -7.97
CA ALA A 72 -23.26 -1.81 -7.90
C ALA A 72 -22.61 -1.31 -6.61
N MET A 73 -21.64 -2.07 -6.09
CA MET A 73 -21.01 -1.75 -4.83
C MET A 73 -20.05 -0.56 -4.98
N GLU A 74 -20.37 0.54 -4.33
CA GLU A 74 -19.46 1.65 -4.13
C GLU A 74 -18.72 1.47 -2.80
N VAL A 75 -17.40 1.61 -2.83
CA VAL A 75 -16.56 1.50 -1.64
C VAL A 75 -15.98 2.87 -1.32
N GLU A 76 -16.40 3.44 -0.21
CA GLU A 76 -15.69 4.57 0.36
C GLU A 76 -14.39 4.09 0.99
N VAL A 77 -13.28 4.55 0.43
CA VAL A 77 -11.96 4.26 0.98
C VAL A 77 -11.63 5.34 2.01
N PRO A 78 -11.40 4.96 3.27
CA PRO A 78 -10.88 5.91 4.25
C PRO A 78 -9.61 6.58 3.71
N GLY A 79 -9.41 7.86 4.01
CA GLY A 79 -8.16 8.56 3.68
C GLY A 79 -6.95 7.75 4.11
N GLY A 80 -5.86 7.82 3.36
CA GLY A 80 -4.65 7.05 3.63
C GLY A 80 -4.64 5.61 3.13
N ARG A 81 -5.52 5.27 2.18
CA ARG A 81 -5.52 3.96 1.52
C ARG A 81 -5.54 4.12 0.00
N ASN A 82 -4.46 3.73 -0.66
CA ASN A 82 -4.32 3.74 -2.13
C ASN A 82 -4.80 5.05 -2.77
N ARG A 83 -4.57 6.17 -2.10
CA ARG A 83 -5.01 7.48 -2.54
C ARG A 83 -3.87 8.19 -3.26
N ARG A 84 -4.11 8.67 -4.48
CA ARG A 84 -3.16 9.48 -5.23
C ARG A 84 -3.54 10.96 -5.13
N LEU A 85 -2.55 11.81 -4.85
CA LEU A 85 -2.69 13.24 -4.69
C LEU A 85 -1.60 13.94 -5.48
N GLN A 86 -1.93 15.14 -6.00
CA GLN A 86 -0.94 16.06 -6.56
C GLN A 86 -0.73 17.21 -5.57
N ILE A 87 0.52 17.39 -5.11
CA ILE A 87 0.90 18.44 -4.18
C ILE A 87 2.15 19.14 -4.72
N GLY A 88 2.07 20.40 -5.09
CA GLY A 88 3.23 21.15 -5.62
C GLY A 88 3.88 20.53 -6.87
N GLY A 89 3.11 19.81 -7.69
CA GLY A 89 3.62 19.08 -8.85
C GLY A 89 4.24 17.72 -8.52
N ILE A 90 4.21 17.29 -7.26
CA ILE A 90 4.68 15.97 -6.77
C ILE A 90 3.48 15.02 -6.74
N GLU A 91 3.65 13.81 -7.25
CA GLU A 91 2.64 12.75 -7.13
C GLU A 91 2.83 11.99 -5.82
N VAL A 92 1.85 12.09 -4.93
CA VAL A 92 1.89 11.46 -3.60
C VAL A 92 0.97 10.25 -3.57
N LEU A 93 1.53 9.08 -3.27
CA LEU A 93 0.80 7.87 -2.92
C LEU A 93 0.58 7.85 -1.41
N ASP A 94 -0.65 8.19 -1.00
CA ASP A 94 -1.07 8.23 0.39
C ASP A 94 -1.55 6.86 0.85
N GLU A 95 -0.71 6.18 1.61
CA GLU A 95 -0.92 4.89 2.26
C GLU A 95 -0.78 5.00 3.80
N THR A 96 -1.10 6.17 4.35
CA THR A 96 -0.85 6.52 5.75
C THR A 96 -1.79 5.84 6.76
N TYR A 97 -2.84 5.15 6.29
CA TYR A 97 -3.85 4.57 7.17
C TYR A 97 -3.31 3.45 8.06
N ASN A 98 -2.54 2.54 7.48
CA ASN A 98 -1.93 1.41 8.21
C ASN A 98 -0.76 0.80 7.41
N ALA A 99 0.10 0.04 8.10
CA ALA A 99 1.23 -0.64 7.50
C ALA A 99 1.39 -2.07 8.06
N SER A 100 1.53 -3.03 7.16
CA SER A 100 2.10 -4.36 7.44
C SER A 100 3.29 -4.57 6.52
N PRO A 101 4.23 -5.48 6.82
CA PRO A 101 5.40 -5.73 5.99
C PRO A 101 5.04 -5.99 4.53
N GLU A 102 4.09 -6.87 4.27
CA GLU A 102 3.64 -7.22 2.92
C GLU A 102 3.05 -6.01 2.18
N ALA A 103 2.27 -5.17 2.89
CA ALA A 103 1.67 -3.98 2.30
C ALA A 103 2.72 -2.89 2.01
N VAL A 104 3.76 -2.77 2.85
CA VAL A 104 4.88 -1.84 2.61
C VAL A 104 5.70 -2.31 1.41
N LEU A 105 6.05 -3.59 1.34
CA LEU A 105 6.79 -4.17 0.20
C LEU A 105 6.03 -3.98 -1.11
N ALA A 106 4.72 -4.25 -1.13
CA ALA A 106 3.88 -4.05 -2.32
C ALA A 106 3.80 -2.58 -2.74
N ALA A 107 3.73 -1.64 -1.78
CA ALA A 107 3.71 -0.21 -2.07
C ALA A 107 5.07 0.29 -2.61
N LEU A 108 6.19 -0.22 -2.09
CA LEU A 108 7.52 0.06 -2.60
C LEU A 108 7.71 -0.47 -4.03
N ASP A 109 7.25 -1.69 -4.30
CA ASP A 109 7.29 -2.27 -5.65
C ASP A 109 6.44 -1.46 -6.63
N LEU A 110 5.27 -0.98 -6.23
CA LEU A 110 4.44 -0.09 -7.02
C LEU A 110 5.14 1.26 -7.26
N LEU A 111 5.75 1.86 -6.23
CA LEU A 111 6.52 3.09 -6.35
C LEU A 111 7.67 2.93 -7.35
N ALA A 112 8.38 1.80 -7.32
CA ALA A 112 9.49 1.52 -8.22
C ALA A 112 9.11 1.48 -9.71
N THR A 113 7.83 1.22 -10.03
CA THR A 113 7.32 1.25 -11.41
C THR A 113 6.98 2.66 -11.90
N GLN A 114 6.95 3.65 -11.02
CA GLN A 114 6.56 5.01 -11.40
C GLN A 114 7.72 5.74 -12.11
N PRO A 115 7.42 6.63 -13.05
CA PRO A 115 8.44 7.43 -13.73
C PRO A 115 8.99 8.54 -12.82
N GLY A 116 10.20 9.01 -13.10
CA GLY A 116 10.83 10.11 -12.35
C GLY A 116 11.58 9.62 -11.12
N ARG A 117 11.93 10.58 -10.24
CA ARG A 117 12.59 10.26 -8.97
C ARG A 117 11.57 9.76 -7.95
N ARG A 118 11.97 8.83 -7.13
CA ARG A 118 11.10 8.07 -6.24
C ARG A 118 11.57 8.19 -4.80
N PHE A 119 10.71 8.71 -3.96
CA PHE A 119 10.96 8.94 -2.54
C PHE A 119 9.94 8.20 -1.70
N ALA A 120 10.33 7.78 -0.51
CA ALA A 120 9.42 7.19 0.46
C ALA A 120 9.59 7.83 1.84
N VAL A 121 8.48 7.94 2.57
CA VAL A 121 8.47 8.14 4.02
C VAL A 121 7.83 6.91 4.62
N LEU A 122 8.63 6.16 5.36
CA LEU A 122 8.19 4.94 6.03
C LEU A 122 8.23 5.15 7.54
N GLY A 123 7.12 4.89 8.20
CA GLY A 123 7.07 4.89 9.66
C GLY A 123 6.98 3.49 10.24
N THR A 124 6.94 3.41 11.57
CA THR A 124 6.84 2.16 12.32
C THR A 124 5.65 1.31 11.87
N MET A 125 5.88 0.02 11.72
CA MET A 125 4.86 -1.01 11.58
C MET A 125 4.58 -1.62 12.95
N LEU A 126 3.38 -1.41 13.49
CA LEU A 126 3.00 -1.91 14.81
C LEU A 126 2.51 -3.37 14.77
N GLU A 127 2.42 -3.99 15.95
CA GLU A 127 1.86 -5.34 16.15
C GLU A 127 2.64 -6.49 15.49
N LEU A 128 3.95 -6.33 15.30
CA LEU A 128 4.81 -7.34 14.67
C LEU A 128 5.47 -8.33 15.66
N GLY A 129 5.31 -8.10 16.98
CA GLY A 129 5.90 -8.94 18.02
C GLY A 129 7.41 -9.03 17.92
N ASP A 130 7.98 -10.20 18.24
CA ASP A 130 9.42 -10.44 18.30
C ASP A 130 10.15 -10.28 16.96
N ARG A 131 9.42 -10.29 15.84
CA ARG A 131 9.98 -10.11 14.51
C ARG A 131 10.03 -8.65 14.06
N SER A 132 9.66 -7.70 14.92
CA SER A 132 9.55 -6.28 14.55
C SER A 132 10.82 -5.74 13.91
N LEU A 133 11.98 -5.94 14.53
CA LEU A 133 13.24 -5.44 14.03
C LEU A 133 13.62 -6.01 12.65
N ASP A 134 13.45 -7.33 12.48
CA ASP A 134 13.81 -8.00 11.23
C ASP A 134 12.90 -7.54 10.07
N LEU A 135 11.60 -7.40 10.32
CA LEU A 135 10.64 -6.99 9.30
C LEU A 135 10.81 -5.50 8.91
N HIS A 136 11.19 -4.65 9.84
CA HIS A 136 11.56 -3.27 9.53
C HIS A 136 12.86 -3.19 8.72
N ALA A 137 13.85 -4.00 9.06
CA ALA A 137 15.09 -4.12 8.29
C ALA A 137 14.82 -4.60 6.86
N GLU A 138 13.95 -5.62 6.69
CA GLU A 138 13.57 -6.18 5.39
C GLU A 138 12.94 -5.12 4.45
N VAL A 139 12.00 -4.29 4.95
CA VAL A 139 11.39 -3.25 4.11
C VAL A 139 12.39 -2.15 3.73
N ALA A 140 13.31 -1.79 4.63
CA ALA A 140 14.35 -0.82 4.33
C ALA A 140 15.38 -1.37 3.31
N GLN A 141 15.76 -2.64 3.44
CA GLN A 141 16.56 -3.35 2.46
C GLN A 141 15.89 -3.40 1.08
N ARG A 142 14.56 -3.61 1.04
CA ARG A 142 13.81 -3.57 -0.21
C ARG A 142 13.85 -2.18 -0.85
N ALA A 143 13.66 -1.10 -0.08
CA ALA A 143 13.78 0.27 -0.58
C ALA A 143 15.16 0.54 -1.19
N ALA A 144 16.23 0.07 -0.54
CA ALA A 144 17.58 0.17 -1.04
C ALA A 144 17.80 -0.64 -2.33
N ALA A 145 17.30 -1.89 -2.38
CA ALA A 145 17.41 -2.76 -3.55
C ALA A 145 16.61 -2.23 -4.77
N LEU A 146 15.58 -1.44 -4.55
CA LEU A 146 14.80 -0.76 -5.59
C LEU A 146 15.46 0.57 -6.03
N GLU A 147 16.61 0.93 -5.45
CA GLU A 147 17.35 2.15 -5.77
C GLU A 147 16.49 3.40 -5.72
N LEU A 148 15.72 3.58 -4.63
CA LEU A 148 14.95 4.80 -4.44
C LEU A 148 15.89 6.00 -4.35
N ASP A 149 15.43 7.18 -4.79
CA ASP A 149 16.20 8.42 -4.71
C ASP A 149 16.30 8.97 -3.29
N GLY A 150 15.39 8.55 -2.40
CA GLY A 150 15.49 8.88 -0.98
C GLY A 150 14.47 8.19 -0.10
N LEU A 151 14.82 8.08 1.18
CA LEU A 151 13.99 7.50 2.24
C LEU A 151 14.08 8.36 3.50
N VAL A 152 12.91 8.76 4.01
CA VAL A 152 12.79 9.28 5.37
C VAL A 152 12.14 8.22 6.25
N ILE A 153 12.80 7.88 7.36
CA ILE A 153 12.32 6.92 8.35
C ILE A 153 11.72 7.71 9.51
N VAL A 154 10.44 7.50 9.79
CA VAL A 154 9.74 8.14 10.92
C VAL A 154 9.58 7.13 12.04
N ASP A 155 10.65 6.99 12.81
CA ASP A 155 10.72 6.07 13.94
C ASP A 155 11.84 6.49 14.91
N GLY A 156 11.51 6.67 16.18
CA GLY A 156 12.45 7.08 17.24
C GLY A 156 13.19 5.91 17.90
N GLU A 157 12.75 4.68 17.67
CA GLU A 157 13.15 3.49 18.43
C GLU A 157 14.14 2.59 17.66
N ALA A 158 14.29 1.37 18.12
CA ALA A 158 15.26 0.41 17.57
C ALA A 158 14.96 -0.01 16.13
N GLU A 159 13.67 -0.03 15.77
CA GLU A 159 13.19 -0.34 14.41
C GLU A 159 13.72 0.67 13.40
N GLY A 160 13.63 1.96 13.72
CA GLY A 160 14.19 3.02 12.86
C GLY A 160 15.71 2.95 12.74
N VAL A 161 16.42 2.47 13.77
CA VAL A 161 17.87 2.21 13.68
C VAL A 161 18.17 1.04 12.74
N ALA A 162 17.37 -0.04 12.84
CA ALA A 162 17.53 -1.19 11.95
C ALA A 162 17.26 -0.80 10.48
N MET A 163 16.21 -0.03 10.21
CA MET A 163 15.92 0.49 8.87
C MET A 163 17.05 1.38 8.35
N LEU A 164 17.55 2.30 9.18
CA LEU A 164 18.63 3.22 8.80
C LEU A 164 19.87 2.46 8.35
N ARG A 165 20.21 1.38 9.05
CA ARG A 165 21.38 0.54 8.73
C ARG A 165 21.26 -0.12 7.36
N GLU A 166 20.09 -0.66 7.05
CA GLU A 166 19.86 -1.39 5.79
C GLU A 166 19.69 -0.46 4.58
N ALA A 167 19.31 0.80 4.78
CA ALA A 167 19.08 1.78 3.73
C ALA A 167 20.29 2.69 3.41
N GLN A 168 21.48 2.43 3.98
CA GLN A 168 22.66 3.32 3.86
C GLN A 168 23.15 3.55 2.43
N SER A 169 22.82 2.68 1.49
CA SER A 169 23.19 2.84 0.08
C SER A 169 22.35 3.89 -0.66
N LEU A 170 21.23 4.34 -0.08
CA LEU A 170 20.37 5.33 -0.72
C LEU A 170 21.04 6.72 -0.75
N PRO A 171 20.90 7.47 -1.87
CA PRO A 171 21.55 8.77 -2.03
C PRO A 171 21.06 9.84 -1.03
N LYS A 172 19.79 9.73 -0.62
CA LYS A 172 19.17 10.62 0.39
C LYS A 172 18.52 9.76 1.46
N LEU A 173 18.99 9.89 2.70
CA LEU A 173 18.52 9.10 3.83
C LEU A 173 18.43 9.95 5.08
N ALA A 174 17.28 9.93 5.74
CA ALA A 174 17.10 10.60 7.03
C ALA A 174 16.27 9.71 7.97
N ARG A 175 16.51 9.88 9.28
CA ARG A 175 15.71 9.29 10.33
C ARG A 175 15.26 10.38 11.29
N VAL A 176 13.97 10.41 11.57
CA VAL A 176 13.31 11.40 12.43
C VAL A 176 12.38 10.70 13.41
N ARG A 177 11.92 11.40 14.43
CA ARG A 177 11.03 10.84 15.45
C ARG A 177 9.55 11.08 15.16
N THR A 178 9.26 12.17 14.47
CA THR A 178 7.87 12.60 14.21
C THR A 178 7.66 12.91 12.74
N PRO A 179 6.40 12.82 12.23
CA PRO A 179 6.10 13.24 10.86
C PRO A 179 6.50 14.68 10.54
N ALA A 180 6.35 15.60 11.48
CA ALA A 180 6.70 17.01 11.28
C ALA A 180 8.21 17.22 11.04
N GLU A 181 9.06 16.42 11.68
CA GLU A 181 10.51 16.48 11.47
C GLU A 181 10.96 15.98 10.10
N ALA A 182 10.10 15.23 9.39
CA ALA A 182 10.38 14.79 8.02
C ALA A 182 10.24 15.93 6.99
N LEU A 183 9.43 16.94 7.29
CA LEU A 183 9.10 18.00 6.34
C LEU A 183 10.32 18.75 5.79
N PRO A 184 11.29 19.23 6.58
CA PRO A 184 12.46 19.93 6.06
C PRO A 184 13.25 19.12 5.03
N TYR A 185 13.41 17.80 5.25
CA TYR A 185 14.09 16.91 4.32
C TYR A 185 13.34 16.80 3.01
N LEU A 186 12.02 16.65 3.06
CA LEU A 186 11.19 16.54 1.86
C LEU A 186 11.18 17.84 1.07
N LEU A 187 11.11 19.01 1.73
CA LEU A 187 11.19 20.31 1.06
C LEU A 187 12.54 20.56 0.37
N ASP A 188 13.64 20.02 0.93
CA ASP A 188 14.98 20.10 0.32
C ASP A 188 15.13 19.12 -0.86
N TRP A 189 14.48 17.95 -0.80
CA TRP A 189 14.72 16.86 -1.74
C TRP A 189 13.78 16.83 -2.94
N LEU A 190 12.50 17.15 -2.70
CA LEU A 190 11.45 16.97 -3.69
C LEU A 190 11.40 18.12 -4.71
N GLN A 191 11.04 17.76 -5.93
CA GLN A 191 10.84 18.69 -7.04
C GLN A 191 9.57 18.26 -7.83
N PRO A 192 8.95 19.17 -8.59
CA PRO A 192 7.86 18.80 -9.48
C PRO A 192 8.23 17.65 -10.41
N GLY A 193 7.34 16.68 -10.53
CA GLY A 193 7.54 15.42 -11.28
C GLY A 193 8.03 14.24 -10.44
N ASP A 194 8.38 14.45 -9.16
CA ASP A 194 8.76 13.36 -8.26
C ASP A 194 7.56 12.54 -7.78
N GLN A 195 7.86 11.32 -7.36
CA GLN A 195 6.91 10.37 -6.78
C GLN A 195 7.23 10.20 -5.29
N LEU A 196 6.23 10.32 -4.43
CA LEU A 196 6.38 10.21 -2.98
C LEU A 196 5.39 9.18 -2.41
N LEU A 197 5.90 8.13 -1.77
CA LEU A 197 5.10 7.21 -0.97
C LEU A 197 5.10 7.63 0.50
N LEU A 198 3.92 7.71 1.12
CA LEU A 198 3.76 7.88 2.56
C LEU A 198 3.10 6.63 3.15
N LYS A 199 3.80 5.88 4.03
CA LYS A 199 3.25 4.67 4.61
C LYS A 199 3.75 4.41 6.03
N ALA A 200 2.80 4.23 6.96
CA ALA A 200 3.07 3.89 8.35
C ALA A 200 1.85 3.23 8.99
N SER A 201 2.04 2.60 10.14
CA SER A 201 0.93 2.23 11.02
C SER A 201 0.20 3.46 11.54
N ARG A 202 -1.09 3.31 11.82
CA ARG A 202 -1.96 4.42 12.21
C ARG A 202 -1.46 5.21 13.43
N GLY A 203 -0.81 4.53 14.38
CA GLY A 203 -0.26 5.16 15.58
C GLY A 203 0.85 6.19 15.31
N VAL A 204 1.47 6.16 14.13
CA VAL A 204 2.50 7.15 13.71
C VAL A 204 1.86 8.48 13.31
N ALA A 205 0.58 8.48 12.93
CA ALA A 205 -0.17 9.65 12.46
C ALA A 205 0.49 10.36 11.25
N LEU A 206 1.02 9.56 10.32
CA LEU A 206 1.79 10.06 9.17
C LEU A 206 0.96 10.96 8.24
N GLU A 207 -0.37 10.89 8.28
CA GLU A 207 -1.28 11.78 7.58
C GLU A 207 -1.07 13.27 7.92
N GLN A 208 -0.50 13.59 9.08
CA GLN A 208 -0.15 14.96 9.44
C GLN A 208 0.88 15.56 8.48
N LEU A 209 1.77 14.74 7.92
CA LEU A 209 2.76 15.19 6.95
C LEU A 209 2.12 15.64 5.64
N LEU A 210 1.00 15.02 5.22
CA LEU A 210 0.24 15.47 4.05
C LEU A 210 -0.27 16.90 4.21
N VAL A 211 -0.83 17.22 5.37
CA VAL A 211 -1.33 18.57 5.69
C VAL A 211 -0.19 19.59 5.63
N LEU A 212 0.97 19.23 6.20
CA LEU A 212 2.15 20.10 6.21
C LEU A 212 2.71 20.32 4.80
N LEU A 213 2.80 19.25 3.98
CA LEU A 213 3.24 19.36 2.58
C LEU A 213 2.30 20.22 1.75
N GLN A 214 0.99 20.05 1.90
CA GLN A 214 0.00 20.89 1.23
C GLN A 214 0.15 22.35 1.59
N ALA A 215 0.35 22.67 2.87
CA ALA A 215 0.51 24.06 3.33
C ALA A 215 1.80 24.75 2.82
N GLN A 216 2.84 23.99 2.46
CA GLN A 216 4.13 24.55 2.06
C GLN A 216 4.36 24.53 0.54
N LEU A 217 3.71 23.61 -0.19
CA LEU A 217 3.93 23.43 -1.62
C LEU A 217 2.76 23.87 -2.51
N THR A 218 1.66 24.32 -1.90
CA THR A 218 0.51 24.89 -2.62
C THR A 218 0.49 26.39 -2.47
#